data_d881cad2763afb86eddb318981848788
#
_entry.id   d881cad2763afb86eddb318981848788
#
_cell.length_a   1.000
_cell.length_b   1.000
_cell.length_c   1.000
_cell.angle_alpha   90.00
_cell.angle_beta   90.00
_cell.angle_gamma   90.00
#
_symmetry.space_group_name_H-M   'P 1'
#
loop_
_entity.id
_entity.type
_entity.pdbx_description
1 polymer ?
#
loop_
_entity_poly.entity_id
_entity_poly.type
_entity_poly.pdbx_seq_one_letter_code
_entity_poly.pdbx_strand_id
1 'polypeptide(L)'
;MMVGVVFGLHRLFFCLYVYFYAYIIYNKSVKGSEFMNQLEQIVEISAAGNGVLRTSEVISKGISKTTLAKFVEKYNYERISHGIYCSPDVWKDGLYLLQLRCPKTIFSHDTALFLLDMTDQEPLQYTVTVKSGYNATHLREDGVKVFSIKKDFFELGISKAKTPFGNEVFIYNPERTVCDMIRSRSQIEIQIFQDAMKQYIRRKDKNLHLLMEYAKKLRVNHMLSKYLEVLL
;
A
#
# COMPACT_ATOMS: atom_id res chain seq x y z
N MET A 1 15.42 0.55 -21.69
CA MET A 1 16.80 0.46 -21.17
C MET A 1 17.05 1.39 -19.96
N MET A 2 16.03 2.04 -19.39
CA MET A 2 16.16 2.94 -18.21
C MET A 2 15.71 2.33 -16.86
N VAL A 3 15.00 1.22 -16.85
CA VAL A 3 14.46 0.61 -15.61
C VAL A 3 15.55 -0.10 -14.79
N GLY A 4 16.63 -0.58 -15.41
CA GLY A 4 17.72 -1.28 -14.71
C GLY A 4 18.64 -0.39 -13.86
N VAL A 5 18.71 0.90 -14.16
CA VAL A 5 19.63 1.83 -13.45
C VAL A 5 19.05 2.27 -12.11
N VAL A 6 17.72 2.39 -12.00
CA VAL A 6 17.04 2.82 -10.76
C VAL A 6 17.12 1.73 -9.68
N PHE A 7 17.08 0.44 -10.06
CA PHE A 7 17.24 -0.68 -9.12
C PHE A 7 18.68 -0.82 -8.59
N GLY A 8 19.68 -0.41 -9.35
CA GLY A 8 21.08 -0.43 -8.92
C GLY A 8 21.41 0.62 -7.86
N LEU A 9 20.83 1.81 -7.97
CA LEU A 9 20.98 2.89 -7.01
C LEU A 9 20.31 2.54 -5.67
N HIS A 10 19.17 1.88 -5.67
CA HIS A 10 18.48 1.44 -4.45
C HIS A 10 19.31 0.42 -3.65
N ARG A 11 20.04 -0.46 -4.32
CA ARG A 11 20.99 -1.39 -3.68
C ARG A 11 22.24 -0.68 -3.10
N LEU A 12 22.71 0.37 -3.75
CA LEU A 12 23.84 1.18 -3.27
C LEU A 12 23.48 1.98 -2.01
N PHE A 13 22.27 2.57 -1.95
CA PHE A 13 21.77 3.25 -0.75
C PHE A 13 21.49 2.29 0.40
N PHE A 14 20.97 1.09 0.10
CA PHE A 14 20.81 0.04 1.10
C PHE A 14 22.18 -0.44 1.62
N CYS A 15 23.22 -0.54 0.79
CA CYS A 15 24.58 -0.83 1.20
C CYS A 15 25.19 0.28 2.08
N LEU A 16 24.96 1.55 1.77
CA LEU A 16 25.41 2.67 2.60
C LEU A 16 24.72 2.67 3.97
N TYR A 17 23.44 2.33 4.01
CA TYR A 17 22.69 2.16 5.26
C TYR A 17 23.22 0.97 6.09
N VAL A 18 23.54 -0.14 5.45
CA VAL A 18 24.19 -1.31 6.08
C VAL A 18 25.63 -0.98 6.55
N TYR A 19 26.38 -0.16 5.79
CA TYR A 19 27.70 0.32 6.22
C TYR A 19 27.64 1.26 7.42
N PHE A 20 26.66 2.15 7.45
CA PHE A 20 26.38 3.02 8.60
C PHE A 20 25.96 2.20 9.83
N TYR A 21 25.16 1.15 9.62
CA TYR A 21 24.80 0.17 10.65
C TYR A 21 26.00 -0.60 11.18
N ALA A 22 26.89 -1.06 10.30
CA ALA A 22 28.15 -1.71 10.68
C ALA A 22 29.10 -0.76 11.43
N TYR A 23 29.13 0.52 11.08
CA TYR A 23 29.91 1.54 11.79
C TYR A 23 29.37 1.80 13.22
N ILE A 24 28.05 1.80 13.41
CA ILE A 24 27.42 1.91 14.74
C ILE A 24 27.78 0.68 15.60
N ILE A 25 27.70 -0.53 15.02
CA ILE A 25 28.06 -1.78 15.71
C ILE A 25 29.55 -1.81 16.08
N TYR A 26 30.45 -1.35 15.22
CA TYR A 26 31.88 -1.29 15.46
C TYR A 26 32.24 -0.38 16.64
N ASN A 27 31.55 0.73 16.82
CA ASN A 27 31.74 1.64 17.97
C ASN A 27 31.10 1.13 19.28
N LYS A 28 30.36 0.02 19.25
CA LYS A 28 29.72 -0.62 20.43
C LYS A 28 30.72 -1.12 21.50
N SER A 29 31.96 -1.31 21.12
CA SER A 29 32.99 -1.85 22.01
C SER A 29 33.40 -0.92 23.18
N VAL A 30 32.92 0.32 23.23
CA VAL A 30 33.54 1.31 24.16
C VAL A 30 32.58 1.93 25.19
N LYS A 31 31.23 1.85 25.12
CA LYS A 31 30.35 2.23 26.27
C LYS A 31 28.93 1.69 26.09
N GLY A 32 28.63 0.54 26.70
CA GLY A 32 27.29 -0.02 26.79
C GLY A 32 26.40 0.75 27.76
N SER A 33 25.46 1.52 27.25
CA SER A 33 24.30 1.94 28.03
C SER A 33 23.03 1.37 27.39
N GLU A 34 22.06 1.05 28.22
CA GLU A 34 20.74 0.58 27.83
C GLU A 34 20.11 1.50 26.76
N PHE A 35 20.39 2.78 26.81
CA PHE A 35 19.95 3.79 25.84
C PHE A 35 20.52 3.54 24.43
N MET A 36 21.79 3.16 24.29
CA MET A 36 22.40 2.84 22.99
C MET A 36 21.75 1.59 22.39
N ASN A 37 21.44 0.59 23.22
CA ASN A 37 20.71 -0.60 22.80
C ASN A 37 19.30 -0.24 22.27
N GLN A 38 18.58 0.67 22.93
CA GLN A 38 17.27 1.14 22.47
C GLN A 38 17.33 1.91 21.14
N LEU A 39 18.37 2.73 20.90
CA LEU A 39 18.57 3.42 19.63
C LEU A 39 18.84 2.43 18.48
N GLU A 40 19.67 1.42 18.73
CA GLU A 40 19.93 0.36 17.75
C GLU A 40 18.67 -0.42 17.40
N GLN A 41 17.84 -0.75 18.37
CA GLN A 41 16.54 -1.39 18.14
C GLN A 41 15.61 -0.53 17.29
N ILE A 42 15.60 0.81 17.47
CA ILE A 42 14.82 1.71 16.61
C ILE A 42 15.35 1.67 15.17
N VAL A 43 16.66 1.63 14.98
CA VAL A 43 17.27 1.49 13.64
C VAL A 43 16.83 0.17 12.98
N GLU A 44 16.84 -0.94 13.71
CA GLU A 44 16.37 -2.24 13.22
C GLU A 44 14.90 -2.21 12.83
N ILE A 45 14.04 -1.60 13.67
CA ILE A 45 12.62 -1.41 13.38
C ILE A 45 12.44 -0.58 12.10
N SER A 46 13.21 0.51 11.98
CA SER A 46 13.17 1.36 10.79
C SER A 46 13.58 0.61 9.53
N ALA A 47 14.68 -0.16 9.60
CA ALA A 47 15.16 -0.96 8.49
C ALA A 47 14.14 -2.03 8.05
N ALA A 48 13.54 -2.72 9.02
CA ALA A 48 12.48 -3.70 8.75
C ALA A 48 11.20 -3.07 8.17
N GLY A 49 10.92 -1.81 8.50
CA GLY A 49 9.79 -1.02 8.00
C GLY A 49 10.11 -0.17 6.76
N ASN A 50 11.19 -0.47 6.01
CA ASN A 50 11.62 0.31 4.84
C ASN A 50 11.75 1.81 5.13
N GLY A 51 12.32 2.16 6.27
CA GLY A 51 12.51 3.55 6.71
C GLY A 51 11.29 4.18 7.39
N VAL A 52 10.20 3.43 7.58
CA VAL A 52 8.99 3.91 8.26
C VAL A 52 8.98 3.42 9.71
N LEU A 53 8.80 4.34 10.65
CA LEU A 53 8.65 4.05 12.08
C LEU A 53 7.21 4.31 12.53
N ARG A 54 6.63 3.34 13.23
CA ARG A 54 5.33 3.48 13.91
C ARG A 54 5.54 3.52 15.42
N THR A 55 5.02 4.57 16.05
CA THR A 55 5.10 4.71 17.52
C THR A 55 4.57 3.48 18.26
N SER A 56 3.49 2.87 17.77
CA SER A 56 2.91 1.65 18.35
C SER A 56 3.88 0.47 18.33
N GLU A 57 4.63 0.32 17.24
CA GLU A 57 5.60 -0.76 17.08
C GLU A 57 6.82 -0.56 17.98
N VAL A 58 7.34 0.66 18.03
CA VAL A 58 8.48 1.02 18.91
C VAL A 58 8.13 0.79 20.38
N ILE A 59 6.91 1.22 20.81
CA ILE A 59 6.43 1.00 22.18
C ILE A 59 6.23 -0.49 22.48
N SER A 60 5.74 -1.28 21.53
CA SER A 60 5.55 -2.72 21.72
C SER A 60 6.86 -3.48 21.98
N LYS A 61 8.00 -2.89 21.57
CA LYS A 61 9.35 -3.37 21.86
C LYS A 61 9.91 -2.85 23.20
N GLY A 62 9.10 -2.17 24.02
CA GLY A 62 9.50 -1.63 25.31
C GLY A 62 10.26 -0.30 25.26
N ILE A 63 10.37 0.33 24.10
CA ILE A 63 11.08 1.60 23.93
C ILE A 63 10.15 2.77 24.26
N SER A 64 10.64 3.73 25.05
CA SER A 64 9.84 4.87 25.50
C SER A 64 9.53 5.87 24.36
N LYS A 65 8.40 6.57 24.45
CA LYS A 65 8.08 7.67 23.52
C LYS A 65 9.15 8.77 23.55
N THR A 66 9.75 9.03 24.70
CA THR A 66 10.81 10.03 24.84
C THR A 66 12.07 9.63 24.07
N THR A 67 12.45 8.35 24.11
CA THR A 67 13.57 7.81 23.33
C THR A 67 13.29 7.93 21.84
N LEU A 68 12.07 7.55 21.40
CA LEU A 68 11.64 7.71 20.01
C LEU A 68 11.69 9.18 19.56
N ALA A 69 11.20 10.12 20.38
CA ALA A 69 11.22 11.54 20.03
C ALA A 69 12.65 12.06 19.83
N LYS A 70 13.58 11.71 20.73
CA LYS A 70 15.00 12.06 20.59
C LYS A 70 15.63 11.44 19.35
N PHE A 71 15.24 10.20 18.99
CA PHE A 71 15.71 9.53 17.79
C PHE A 71 15.21 10.24 16.53
N VAL A 72 13.92 10.51 16.45
CA VAL A 72 13.27 11.22 15.34
C VAL A 72 13.92 12.59 15.09
N GLU A 73 14.15 13.37 16.14
CA GLU A 73 14.82 14.67 16.08
C GLU A 73 16.28 14.52 15.62
N LYS A 74 17.05 13.64 16.25
CA LYS A 74 18.48 13.44 15.95
C LYS A 74 18.74 13.00 14.51
N TYR A 75 17.87 12.15 13.95
CA TYR A 75 18.02 11.59 12.60
C TYR A 75 17.10 12.24 11.57
N ASN A 76 16.50 13.37 11.90
CA ASN A 76 15.65 14.18 11.01
C ASN A 76 14.49 13.39 10.34
N TYR A 77 13.88 12.44 11.06
CA TYR A 77 12.71 11.75 10.56
C TYR A 77 11.56 12.70 10.40
N GLU A 78 10.91 12.66 9.23
CA GLU A 78 9.73 13.46 8.95
C GLU A 78 8.48 12.84 9.56
N ARG A 79 7.67 13.61 10.24
CA ARG A 79 6.37 13.17 10.75
C ARG A 79 5.33 13.19 9.65
N ILE A 80 4.92 12.03 9.17
CA ILE A 80 3.89 11.88 8.11
C ILE A 80 2.47 12.03 8.68
N SER A 81 2.23 11.46 9.85
CA SER A 81 0.95 11.58 10.57
C SER A 81 1.16 11.27 12.06
N HIS A 82 0.05 11.22 12.82
CA HIS A 82 0.14 10.88 14.23
C HIS A 82 0.76 9.49 14.44
N GLY A 83 1.95 9.48 15.04
CA GLY A 83 2.67 8.24 15.36
C GLY A 83 3.30 7.50 14.18
N ILE A 84 3.40 8.13 13.01
CA ILE A 84 4.09 7.60 11.82
C ILE A 84 5.16 8.59 11.40
N TYR A 85 6.39 8.09 11.28
CA TYR A 85 7.57 8.86 10.87
C TYR A 85 8.27 8.14 9.72
N CYS A 86 8.86 8.91 8.81
CA CYS A 86 9.60 8.42 7.66
C CYS A 86 11.03 8.94 7.68
N SER A 87 12.01 8.08 7.41
CA SER A 87 13.40 8.47 7.25
C SER A 87 13.56 9.44 6.08
N PRO A 88 14.44 10.45 6.19
CA PRO A 88 14.75 11.33 5.07
C PRO A 88 15.50 10.61 3.92
N ASP A 89 16.11 9.47 4.20
CA ASP A 89 16.97 8.73 3.28
C ASP A 89 16.21 7.76 2.38
N VAL A 90 14.87 7.65 2.52
CA VAL A 90 14.06 6.72 1.74
C VAL A 90 12.98 7.44 0.92
N TRP A 91 12.67 6.87 -0.24
CA TRP A 91 11.54 7.35 -1.03
C TRP A 91 10.22 7.07 -0.31
N LYS A 92 9.36 8.08 -0.27
CA LYS A 92 8.04 7.97 0.36
C LYS A 92 7.12 7.11 -0.51
N ASP A 93 6.76 5.96 0.01
CA ASP A 93 5.71 5.12 -0.58
C ASP A 93 4.33 5.67 -0.20
N GLY A 94 3.75 6.46 -1.08
CA GLY A 94 2.45 7.11 -0.84
C GLY A 94 1.31 6.12 -0.58
N LEU A 95 1.30 4.96 -1.26
CA LEU A 95 0.30 3.90 -1.07
C LEU A 95 0.42 3.29 0.34
N TYR A 96 1.62 2.90 0.73
CA TYR A 96 1.86 2.32 2.05
C TYR A 96 1.57 3.30 3.17
N LEU A 97 2.05 4.55 3.06
CA LEU A 97 1.81 5.59 4.06
C LEU A 97 0.33 5.95 4.19
N LEU A 98 -0.43 5.98 3.07
CA LEU A 98 -1.88 6.18 3.10
C LEU A 98 -2.57 5.07 3.90
N GLN A 99 -2.22 3.82 3.64
CA GLN A 99 -2.86 2.70 4.34
C GLN A 99 -2.46 2.61 5.80
N LEU A 100 -1.23 2.94 6.16
CA LEU A 100 -0.80 3.03 7.56
C LEU A 100 -1.60 4.09 8.32
N ARG A 101 -1.85 5.24 7.69
CA ARG A 101 -2.65 6.32 8.26
C ARG A 101 -4.13 5.97 8.35
N CYS A 102 -4.63 5.24 7.35
CA CYS A 102 -6.04 4.88 7.18
C CYS A 102 -6.23 3.35 7.06
N PRO A 103 -5.99 2.57 8.13
CA PRO A 103 -5.96 1.10 8.05
C PRO A 103 -7.32 0.45 7.77
N LYS A 104 -8.41 1.23 7.77
CA LYS A 104 -9.76 0.76 7.43
C LYS A 104 -10.12 0.97 5.96
N THR A 105 -9.15 1.33 5.12
CA THR A 105 -9.31 1.48 3.67
C THR A 105 -8.76 0.27 2.95
N ILE A 106 -9.36 -0.06 1.80
CA ILE A 106 -8.86 -1.08 0.87
C ILE A 106 -8.65 -0.39 -0.47
N PHE A 107 -7.47 -0.51 -1.07
CA PHE A 107 -7.24 -0.02 -2.42
C PHE A 107 -8.15 -0.75 -3.43
N SER A 108 -8.75 0.00 -4.33
CA SER A 108 -9.78 -0.50 -5.24
C SER A 108 -9.73 0.24 -6.58
N HIS A 109 -10.55 -0.20 -7.55
CA HIS A 109 -10.69 0.42 -8.86
C HIS A 109 -9.32 0.69 -9.53
N ASP A 110 -9.04 1.93 -9.96
CA ASP A 110 -7.84 2.29 -10.72
C ASP A 110 -6.55 1.94 -9.98
N THR A 111 -6.50 2.19 -8.66
CA THR A 111 -5.32 1.84 -7.85
C THR A 111 -5.14 0.33 -7.71
N ALA A 112 -6.24 -0.43 -7.57
CA ALA A 112 -6.15 -1.89 -7.55
C ALA A 112 -5.74 -2.45 -8.91
N LEU A 113 -6.24 -1.89 -10.03
CA LEU A 113 -5.81 -2.29 -11.38
C LEU A 113 -4.30 -2.13 -11.56
N PHE A 114 -3.74 -1.00 -11.13
CA PHE A 114 -2.31 -0.74 -11.20
C PHE A 114 -1.51 -1.74 -10.35
N LEU A 115 -1.91 -1.96 -9.08
CA LEU A 115 -1.23 -2.89 -8.18
C LEU A 115 -1.39 -4.38 -8.56
N LEU A 116 -2.35 -4.70 -9.43
CA LEU A 116 -2.61 -6.05 -9.96
C LEU A 116 -2.00 -6.27 -11.34
N ASP A 117 -1.23 -5.32 -11.89
CA ASP A 117 -0.69 -5.36 -13.24
C ASP A 117 -1.81 -5.53 -14.31
N MET A 118 -2.97 -4.91 -14.06
CA MET A 118 -4.10 -4.88 -15.00
C MET A 118 -4.19 -3.56 -15.78
N THR A 119 -3.27 -2.65 -15.54
CA THR A 119 -3.04 -1.42 -16.29
C THR A 119 -1.59 -0.99 -16.12
N ASP A 120 -1.01 -0.40 -17.16
CA ASP A 120 0.33 0.20 -17.12
C ASP A 120 0.29 1.66 -16.63
N GLN A 121 -0.90 2.22 -16.46
CA GLN A 121 -1.08 3.61 -16.04
C GLN A 121 -1.09 3.71 -14.51
N GLU A 122 -0.14 4.46 -13.96
CA GLU A 122 -0.17 4.86 -12.56
C GLU A 122 -1.38 5.78 -12.33
N PRO A 123 -2.20 5.52 -11.29
CA PRO A 123 -3.38 6.33 -11.05
C PRO A 123 -2.98 7.74 -10.61
N LEU A 124 -3.52 8.77 -11.26
CA LEU A 124 -3.33 10.19 -10.88
C LEU A 124 -3.83 10.49 -9.47
N GLN A 125 -4.79 9.71 -9.00
CA GLN A 125 -5.42 9.85 -7.70
C GLN A 125 -5.64 8.46 -7.11
N TYR A 126 -5.15 8.25 -5.89
CA TYR A 126 -5.40 6.96 -5.22
C TYR A 126 -6.88 6.74 -4.97
N THR A 127 -7.32 5.53 -5.23
CA THR A 127 -8.72 5.11 -5.10
C THR A 127 -8.85 4.05 -4.02
N VAL A 128 -9.72 4.29 -3.05
CA VAL A 128 -9.97 3.35 -1.95
C VAL A 128 -11.46 3.10 -1.77
N THR A 129 -11.78 1.94 -1.22
CA THR A 129 -13.12 1.61 -0.75
C THR A 129 -13.14 1.55 0.77
N VAL A 130 -14.19 2.10 1.37
CA VAL A 130 -14.45 2.10 2.82
C VAL A 130 -15.81 1.48 3.13
N LYS A 131 -15.98 1.06 4.38
CA LYS A 131 -17.31 0.61 4.85
C LYS A 131 -18.28 1.80 4.89
N SER A 132 -19.52 1.56 4.53
CA SER A 132 -20.60 2.55 4.67
C SER A 132 -20.67 3.08 6.11
N GLY A 133 -20.79 4.39 6.27
CA GLY A 133 -20.73 5.07 7.56
C GLY A 133 -19.33 5.50 8.02
N TYR A 134 -18.28 5.16 7.28
CA TYR A 134 -16.94 5.67 7.57
C TYR A 134 -16.84 7.16 7.18
N ASN A 135 -16.35 7.98 8.10
CA ASN A 135 -16.08 9.40 7.78
C ASN A 135 -14.80 9.51 6.94
N ALA A 136 -14.98 9.75 5.65
CA ALA A 136 -13.91 9.84 4.66
C ALA A 136 -13.56 11.28 4.26
N THR A 137 -13.99 12.29 5.02
CA THR A 137 -13.76 13.71 4.69
C THR A 137 -12.29 13.99 4.51
N HIS A 138 -11.47 13.61 5.48
CA HIS A 138 -10.01 13.79 5.43
C HIS A 138 -9.34 13.10 4.25
N LEU A 139 -9.84 11.94 3.80
CA LEU A 139 -9.30 11.24 2.61
C LEU A 139 -9.57 12.04 1.34
N ARG A 140 -10.77 12.62 1.22
CA ARG A 140 -11.14 13.44 0.05
C ARG A 140 -10.38 14.76 0.02
N GLU A 141 -10.18 15.38 1.18
CA GLU A 141 -9.34 16.59 1.33
C GLU A 141 -7.88 16.32 0.92
N ASP A 142 -7.38 15.12 1.19
CA ASP A 142 -6.06 14.66 0.74
C ASP A 142 -6.01 14.23 -0.74
N GLY A 143 -7.08 14.44 -1.50
CA GLY A 143 -7.14 14.10 -2.91
C GLY A 143 -7.38 12.61 -3.20
N VAL A 144 -7.82 11.81 -2.22
CA VAL A 144 -8.12 10.38 -2.43
C VAL A 144 -9.55 10.19 -2.92
N LYS A 145 -9.74 9.42 -4.00
CA LYS A 145 -11.07 9.02 -4.49
C LYS A 145 -11.62 7.90 -3.60
N VAL A 146 -12.78 8.14 -2.99
CA VAL A 146 -13.35 7.23 -2.00
C VAL A 146 -14.68 6.66 -2.47
N PHE A 147 -14.73 5.34 -2.58
CA PHE A 147 -15.94 4.57 -2.75
C PHE A 147 -16.42 4.03 -1.41
N SER A 148 -17.74 3.87 -1.29
CA SER A 148 -18.38 3.35 -0.07
C SER A 148 -19.21 2.12 -0.41
N ILE A 149 -19.12 1.08 0.43
CA ILE A 149 -19.86 -0.16 0.25
C ILE A 149 -20.44 -0.66 1.58
N LYS A 150 -21.57 -1.36 1.52
CA LYS A 150 -22.20 -2.00 2.67
C LYS A 150 -21.22 -2.96 3.36
N LYS A 151 -21.33 -3.07 4.70
CA LYS A 151 -20.46 -3.89 5.53
C LYS A 151 -20.33 -5.32 5.03
N ASP A 152 -21.43 -5.93 4.62
CA ASP A 152 -21.48 -7.34 4.19
C ASP A 152 -20.65 -7.63 2.93
N PHE A 153 -20.39 -6.61 2.11
CA PHE A 153 -19.60 -6.73 0.88
C PHE A 153 -18.19 -6.14 1.00
N PHE A 154 -17.88 -5.48 2.11
CA PHE A 154 -16.58 -4.82 2.28
C PHE A 154 -15.43 -5.83 2.35
N GLU A 155 -15.64 -6.95 3.03
CA GLU A 155 -14.60 -7.97 3.23
C GLU A 155 -14.47 -8.94 2.06
N LEU A 156 -15.43 -8.89 1.12
CA LEU A 156 -15.45 -9.76 -0.05
C LEU A 156 -14.27 -9.46 -0.98
N GLY A 157 -13.39 -10.41 -1.17
CA GLY A 157 -12.26 -10.33 -2.10
C GLY A 157 -11.08 -9.48 -1.60
N ILE A 158 -10.95 -9.22 -0.28
CA ILE A 158 -9.74 -8.59 0.26
C ILE A 158 -8.54 -9.50 0.00
N SER A 159 -7.46 -8.90 -0.49
CA SER A 159 -6.19 -9.52 -0.80
C SER A 159 -5.05 -8.56 -0.45
N LYS A 160 -3.83 -8.96 -0.75
CA LYS A 160 -2.63 -8.17 -0.55
C LYS A 160 -1.86 -8.05 -1.86
N ALA A 161 -1.24 -6.92 -2.08
CA ALA A 161 -0.28 -6.69 -3.14
C ALA A 161 0.93 -5.92 -2.63
N LYS A 162 2.01 -5.99 -3.37
CA LYS A 162 3.18 -5.16 -3.11
C LYS A 162 3.08 -3.85 -3.89
N THR A 163 3.42 -2.76 -3.24
CA THR A 163 3.64 -1.48 -3.92
C THR A 163 4.90 -1.54 -4.79
N PRO A 164 5.12 -0.59 -5.70
CA PRO A 164 6.40 -0.48 -6.44
C PRO A 164 7.64 -0.40 -5.53
N PHE A 165 7.48 0.03 -4.28
CA PHE A 165 8.54 0.09 -3.27
C PHE A 165 8.68 -1.21 -2.44
N GLY A 166 7.88 -2.24 -2.74
CA GLY A 166 7.93 -3.55 -2.08
C GLY A 166 7.14 -3.67 -0.79
N ASN A 167 6.46 -2.62 -0.33
CA ASN A 167 5.61 -2.66 0.86
C ASN A 167 4.29 -3.37 0.59
N GLU A 168 3.82 -4.17 1.55
CA GLU A 168 2.55 -4.89 1.44
C GLU A 168 1.37 -3.99 1.81
N VAL A 169 0.36 -3.95 0.95
CA VAL A 169 -0.88 -3.19 1.14
C VAL A 169 -2.11 -4.04 0.87
N PHE A 170 -3.24 -3.68 1.49
CA PHE A 170 -4.52 -4.34 1.24
C PHE A 170 -5.20 -3.78 -0.01
N ILE A 171 -5.59 -4.68 -0.90
CA ILE A 171 -6.32 -4.41 -2.12
C ILE A 171 -7.52 -5.34 -2.24
N TYR A 172 -8.39 -5.10 -3.20
CA TYR A 172 -9.28 -6.14 -3.69
C TYR A 172 -8.58 -7.02 -4.73
N ASN A 173 -8.91 -8.33 -4.74
CA ASN A 173 -8.40 -9.27 -5.74
C ASN A 173 -8.93 -8.95 -7.15
N PRO A 174 -8.37 -9.56 -8.22
CA PRO A 174 -8.75 -9.25 -9.60
C PRO A 174 -10.26 -9.41 -9.88
N GLU A 175 -10.87 -10.48 -9.40
CA GLU A 175 -12.29 -10.77 -9.60
C GLU A 175 -13.19 -9.72 -8.97
N ARG A 176 -12.86 -9.31 -7.74
CA ARG A 176 -13.58 -8.25 -7.06
C ARG A 176 -13.37 -6.91 -7.74
N THR A 177 -12.17 -6.60 -8.15
CA THR A 177 -11.83 -5.35 -8.84
C THR A 177 -12.62 -5.22 -10.14
N VAL A 178 -12.70 -6.28 -10.95
CA VAL A 178 -13.54 -6.31 -12.16
C VAL A 178 -15.01 -6.02 -11.84
N CYS A 179 -15.56 -6.64 -10.80
CA CYS A 179 -16.94 -6.38 -10.38
C CYS A 179 -17.16 -4.91 -9.94
N ASP A 180 -16.21 -4.32 -9.21
CA ASP A 180 -16.28 -2.92 -8.79
C ASP A 180 -16.16 -1.97 -9.98
N MET A 181 -15.32 -2.27 -10.98
CA MET A 181 -15.22 -1.53 -12.24
C MET A 181 -16.56 -1.52 -13.01
N ILE A 182 -17.20 -2.68 -13.14
CA ILE A 182 -18.52 -2.79 -13.81
C ILE A 182 -19.57 -1.98 -13.06
N ARG A 183 -19.56 -2.04 -11.73
CA ARG A 183 -20.52 -1.36 -10.86
C ARG A 183 -20.38 0.16 -10.92
N SER A 184 -19.17 0.65 -11.07
CA SER A 184 -18.83 2.08 -11.08
C SER A 184 -18.53 2.61 -12.50
N ARG A 185 -18.90 1.87 -13.55
CA ARG A 185 -18.53 2.16 -14.94
C ARG A 185 -18.88 3.58 -15.43
N SER A 186 -19.93 4.17 -14.90
CA SER A 186 -20.31 5.56 -15.23
C SER A 186 -19.36 6.63 -14.69
N GLN A 187 -18.47 6.25 -13.76
CA GLN A 187 -17.47 7.13 -13.12
C GLN A 187 -16.03 6.80 -13.56
N ILE A 188 -15.89 5.89 -14.53
CA ILE A 188 -14.60 5.37 -15.00
C ILE A 188 -14.52 5.66 -16.50
N GLU A 189 -13.35 6.08 -16.95
CA GLU A 189 -13.09 6.28 -18.35
C GLU A 189 -13.28 4.96 -19.13
N ILE A 190 -13.96 5.01 -20.27
CA ILE A 190 -14.32 3.82 -21.03
C ILE A 190 -13.10 3.03 -21.49
N GLN A 191 -12.01 3.72 -21.82
CA GLN A 191 -10.77 3.08 -22.27
C GLN A 191 -10.13 2.28 -21.12
N ILE A 192 -10.02 2.86 -19.92
CA ILE A 192 -9.50 2.18 -18.72
C ILE A 192 -10.34 0.94 -18.42
N PHE A 193 -11.66 1.08 -18.48
CA PHE A 193 -12.58 -0.04 -18.27
C PHE A 193 -12.37 -1.18 -19.27
N GLN A 194 -12.30 -0.86 -20.57
CA GLN A 194 -12.11 -1.86 -21.61
C GLN A 194 -10.77 -2.58 -21.49
N ASP A 195 -9.71 -1.84 -21.21
CA ASP A 195 -8.37 -2.40 -21.08
C ASP A 195 -8.28 -3.28 -19.82
N ALA A 196 -8.85 -2.87 -18.70
CA ALA A 196 -8.93 -3.69 -17.49
C ALA A 196 -9.66 -5.03 -17.75
N MET A 197 -10.77 -5.01 -18.47
CA MET A 197 -11.51 -6.22 -18.82
C MET A 197 -10.69 -7.15 -19.72
N LYS A 198 -10.01 -6.63 -20.74
CA LYS A 198 -9.13 -7.40 -21.64
C LYS A 198 -7.95 -8.01 -20.86
N GLN A 199 -7.31 -7.21 -20.00
CA GLN A 199 -6.19 -7.69 -19.18
C GLN A 199 -6.64 -8.78 -18.22
N TYR A 200 -7.80 -8.66 -17.58
CA TYR A 200 -8.32 -9.72 -16.73
C TYR A 200 -8.51 -11.03 -17.49
N ILE A 201 -9.12 -11.01 -18.69
CA ILE A 201 -9.33 -12.22 -19.49
C ILE A 201 -8.02 -12.87 -19.93
N ARG A 202 -6.97 -12.09 -20.13
CA ARG A 202 -5.62 -12.61 -20.50
C ARG A 202 -4.86 -13.23 -19.31
N ARG A 203 -5.26 -12.96 -18.08
CA ARG A 203 -4.59 -13.52 -16.89
C ARG A 203 -4.65 -15.03 -16.87
N LYS A 204 -3.53 -15.66 -16.53
CA LYS A 204 -3.45 -17.11 -16.37
C LYS A 204 -4.08 -17.58 -15.06
N ASP A 205 -4.07 -16.73 -14.04
CA ASP A 205 -4.57 -16.96 -12.70
C ASP A 205 -6.04 -16.51 -12.50
N LYS A 206 -6.73 -16.08 -13.58
CA LYS A 206 -8.15 -15.68 -13.51
C LYS A 206 -9.03 -16.82 -13.00
N ASN A 207 -9.99 -16.49 -12.14
CA ASN A 207 -10.98 -17.41 -11.64
C ASN A 207 -12.40 -16.98 -12.05
N LEU A 208 -12.87 -17.49 -13.20
CA LEU A 208 -14.18 -17.11 -13.72
C LEU A 208 -15.34 -17.57 -12.82
N HIS A 209 -15.18 -18.68 -12.09
CA HIS A 209 -16.19 -19.13 -11.15
C HIS A 209 -16.33 -18.14 -9.98
N LEU A 210 -15.21 -17.73 -9.38
CA LEU A 210 -15.18 -16.74 -8.30
C LEU A 210 -15.70 -15.36 -8.79
N LEU A 211 -15.33 -14.96 -10.01
CA LEU A 211 -15.83 -13.75 -10.63
C LEU A 211 -17.35 -13.74 -10.72
N MET A 212 -17.96 -14.84 -11.21
CA MET A 212 -19.40 -14.98 -11.30
C MET A 212 -20.09 -15.01 -9.94
N GLU A 213 -19.48 -15.61 -8.94
CA GLU A 213 -19.97 -15.59 -7.56
C GLU A 213 -20.02 -14.15 -7.01
N TYR A 214 -18.92 -13.39 -7.17
CA TYR A 214 -18.87 -11.99 -6.74
C TYR A 214 -19.83 -11.11 -7.53
N ALA A 215 -19.95 -11.33 -8.84
CA ALA A 215 -20.88 -10.60 -9.68
C ALA A 215 -22.35 -10.79 -9.25
N LYS A 216 -22.73 -12.02 -8.86
CA LYS A 216 -24.07 -12.28 -8.30
C LYS A 216 -24.29 -11.53 -6.98
N LYS A 217 -23.34 -11.61 -6.03
CA LYS A 217 -23.41 -10.92 -4.74
C LYS A 217 -23.49 -9.40 -4.91
N LEU A 218 -22.71 -8.84 -5.82
CA LEU A 218 -22.65 -7.40 -6.11
C LEU A 218 -23.70 -6.93 -7.13
N ARG A 219 -24.56 -7.82 -7.63
CA ARG A 219 -25.66 -7.56 -8.57
C ARG A 219 -25.21 -6.96 -9.90
N VAL A 220 -24.06 -7.41 -10.40
CA VAL A 220 -23.49 -7.00 -11.69
C VAL A 220 -23.41 -8.15 -12.71
N ASN A 221 -23.92 -9.34 -12.36
CA ASN A 221 -23.82 -10.56 -13.17
C ASN A 221 -24.38 -10.38 -14.59
N HIS A 222 -25.50 -9.71 -14.76
CA HIS A 222 -26.09 -9.50 -16.09
C HIS A 222 -25.20 -8.66 -17.01
N MET A 223 -24.59 -7.61 -16.47
CA MET A 223 -23.63 -6.80 -17.24
C MET A 223 -22.34 -7.55 -17.51
N LEU A 224 -21.81 -8.25 -16.51
CA LEU A 224 -20.61 -9.06 -16.67
C LEU A 224 -20.77 -10.10 -17.79
N SER A 225 -21.90 -10.84 -17.83
CA SER A 225 -22.16 -11.84 -18.89
C SER A 225 -22.05 -11.24 -20.29
N LYS A 226 -22.65 -10.05 -20.52
CA LYS A 226 -22.54 -9.36 -21.80
C LYS A 226 -21.10 -9.03 -22.22
N TYR A 227 -20.25 -8.64 -21.25
CA TYR A 227 -18.84 -8.39 -21.56
C TYR A 227 -18.06 -9.67 -21.82
N LEU A 228 -18.36 -10.75 -21.09
CA LEU A 228 -17.70 -12.04 -21.28
C LEU A 228 -18.07 -12.66 -22.64
N GLU A 229 -19.31 -12.53 -23.09
CA GLU A 229 -19.76 -13.01 -24.42
C GLU A 229 -19.00 -12.35 -25.59
N VAL A 230 -18.50 -11.15 -25.39
CA VAL A 230 -17.74 -10.42 -26.42
C VAL A 230 -16.23 -10.69 -26.33
N LEU A 231 -15.72 -11.04 -25.14
CA LEU A 231 -14.30 -11.14 -24.86
C LEU A 231 -13.77 -12.58 -24.84
N LEU A 232 -14.63 -13.59 -24.74
CA LEU A 232 -14.31 -15.02 -24.77
C LEU A 232 -14.69 -15.63 -26.11
#